data_489b3643589b888cb9561ba29f00cedf
#
_entry.id   489b3643589b888cb9561ba29f00cedf
#
_cell.length_a   1.000
_cell.length_b   1.000
_cell.length_c   1.000
_cell.angle_alpha   90.00
_cell.angle_beta   90.00
_cell.angle_gamma   90.00
#
_symmetry.space_group_name_H-M   'P 1'
#
loop_
_entity.id
_entity.type
_entity.pdbx_description
1 polymer ?
#
loop_
_entity_poly.entity_id
_entity_poly.type
_entity_poly.pdbx_seq_one_letter_code
_entity_poly.pdbx_strand_id
1 'polypeptide(L)'
;MKKLTLLLMITAFILTNCGFYKRSDVKDNPVNVKERVQKNIEEGRGIRFGKGNFGSSGTFDFASSNELWRASIDILDFVPFTNASYSGGIIITDWFSGPSKVENEKRMLKITVRFLTNEIRADALGVNIYEKICKLNTVNDCNVNKISSSIENEIKLAILKKAALLEKNKFKKSAKEYRKKKPVTGSLKN
;
A
#
# COMPACT_ATOMS: atom_id res chain seq x y z
N MET A 1 63.25 26.90 2.31
CA MET A 1 63.41 25.54 1.80
C MET A 1 62.69 24.50 2.62
N LYS A 2 62.81 24.43 3.94
CA LYS A 2 62.12 23.43 4.79
C LYS A 2 60.58 23.43 4.69
N LYS A 3 59.90 24.58 4.52
CA LYS A 3 58.44 24.66 4.36
C LYS A 3 57.98 24.15 3.01
N LEU A 4 58.78 24.30 1.94
CA LEU A 4 58.42 23.83 0.60
C LEU A 4 58.54 22.30 0.50
N THR A 5 59.57 21.69 1.17
CA THR A 5 59.73 20.26 1.24
C THR A 5 58.61 19.58 2.07
N LEU A 6 58.14 20.23 3.12
CA LEU A 6 57.01 19.73 3.91
C LEU A 6 55.70 19.73 3.10
N LEU A 7 55.46 20.78 2.29
CA LEU A 7 54.30 20.88 1.45
C LEU A 7 54.31 19.81 0.34
N LEU A 8 55.50 19.54 -0.23
CA LEU A 8 55.67 18.49 -1.25
C LEU A 8 55.46 17.08 -0.68
N MET A 9 55.85 16.84 0.56
CA MET A 9 55.60 15.57 1.27
C MET A 9 54.09 15.35 1.52
N ILE A 10 53.38 16.40 1.93
CA ILE A 10 51.92 16.32 2.19
C ILE A 10 51.15 16.07 0.91
N THR A 11 51.51 16.72 -0.21
CA THR A 11 50.84 16.47 -1.51
C THR A 11 51.13 15.06 -2.06
N ALA A 12 52.35 14.51 -1.85
CA ALA A 12 52.65 13.14 -2.23
C ALA A 12 51.82 12.11 -1.43
N PHE A 13 51.55 12.36 -0.15
CA PHE A 13 50.69 11.48 0.69
C PHE A 13 49.23 11.49 0.29
N ILE A 14 48.71 12.62 -0.23
CA ILE A 14 47.31 12.73 -0.67
C ILE A 14 47.11 12.01 -2.01
N LEU A 15 48.10 11.93 -2.86
CA LEU A 15 48.04 11.30 -4.18
C LEU A 15 48.10 9.75 -4.15
N THR A 16 48.49 9.13 -3.02
CA THR A 16 48.59 7.67 -2.90
C THR A 16 47.28 6.99 -2.50
N ASN A 17 46.21 7.72 -2.22
CA ASN A 17 44.91 7.17 -1.79
C ASN A 17 44.02 6.64 -2.92
N CYS A 18 44.47 6.56 -4.16
CA CYS A 18 43.70 6.02 -5.30
C CYS A 18 43.69 4.48 -5.42
N GLY A 19 44.14 3.74 -4.41
CA GLY A 19 44.32 2.29 -4.46
C GLY A 19 43.11 1.43 -4.01
N PHE A 20 41.99 2.01 -3.59
CA PHE A 20 40.86 1.24 -3.00
C PHE A 20 39.76 0.81 -3.99
N TYR A 21 39.92 1.11 -5.29
CA TYR A 21 38.96 0.63 -6.29
C TYR A 21 39.24 -0.85 -6.64
N LYS A 22 38.59 -1.76 -5.95
CA LYS A 22 38.59 -3.18 -6.30
C LYS A 22 37.65 -3.40 -7.48
N ARG A 23 38.20 -3.62 -8.65
CA ARG A 23 37.46 -3.94 -9.86
C ARG A 23 36.70 -5.24 -9.62
N SER A 24 35.38 -5.24 -9.76
CA SER A 24 34.58 -6.47 -9.66
C SER A 24 34.93 -7.39 -10.84
N ASP A 25 35.15 -8.66 -10.55
CA ASP A 25 35.49 -9.65 -11.58
C ASP A 25 34.26 -9.84 -12.49
N VAL A 26 34.49 -9.93 -13.80
CA VAL A 26 33.44 -10.17 -14.80
C VAL A 26 32.76 -11.53 -14.58
N LYS A 27 33.46 -12.50 -13.97
CA LYS A 27 32.89 -13.79 -13.57
C LYS A 27 31.87 -13.65 -12.43
N ASP A 28 32.10 -12.71 -11.53
CA ASP A 28 31.17 -12.45 -10.40
C ASP A 28 30.01 -11.57 -10.81
N ASN A 29 30.27 -10.63 -11.72
CA ASN A 29 29.24 -9.72 -12.25
C ASN A 29 29.31 -9.68 -13.79
N PRO A 30 28.61 -10.59 -14.49
CA PRO A 30 28.57 -10.62 -15.95
C PRO A 30 28.06 -9.29 -16.53
N VAL A 31 28.73 -8.79 -17.55
CA VAL A 31 28.32 -7.55 -18.25
C VAL A 31 27.01 -7.76 -19.01
N ASN A 32 26.76 -8.99 -19.49
CA ASN A 32 25.56 -9.37 -20.19
C ASN A 32 24.39 -9.50 -19.20
N VAL A 33 23.30 -8.77 -19.49
CA VAL A 33 22.09 -8.78 -18.63
C VAL A 33 21.49 -10.17 -18.51
N LYS A 34 21.46 -10.95 -19.59
CA LYS A 34 20.89 -12.32 -19.59
C LYS A 34 21.68 -13.26 -18.70
N GLU A 35 23.01 -13.25 -18.79
CA GLU A 35 23.89 -14.07 -17.97
C GLU A 35 23.79 -13.67 -16.48
N ARG A 36 23.69 -12.38 -16.19
CA ARG A 36 23.50 -11.89 -14.83
C ARG A 36 22.16 -12.34 -14.22
N VAL A 37 21.08 -12.28 -15.02
CA VAL A 37 19.76 -12.76 -14.59
C VAL A 37 19.79 -14.27 -14.37
N GLN A 38 20.38 -15.04 -15.28
CA GLN A 38 20.49 -16.48 -15.16
C GLN A 38 21.32 -16.88 -13.93
N LYS A 39 22.47 -16.25 -13.72
CA LYS A 39 23.30 -16.47 -12.53
C LYS A 39 22.53 -16.14 -11.24
N ASN A 40 21.81 -15.03 -11.20
CA ASN A 40 20.99 -14.67 -10.04
C ASN A 40 19.86 -15.69 -9.78
N ILE A 41 19.29 -16.27 -10.83
CA ILE A 41 18.27 -17.35 -10.70
C ILE A 41 18.92 -18.61 -10.15
N GLU A 42 20.07 -19.03 -10.69
CA GLU A 42 20.81 -20.23 -10.26
C GLU A 42 21.31 -20.10 -8.81
N GLU A 43 21.82 -18.93 -8.42
CA GLU A 43 22.24 -18.62 -7.05
C GLU A 43 21.05 -18.34 -6.10
N GLY A 44 19.84 -18.39 -6.62
CA GLY A 44 18.63 -18.10 -5.84
C GLY A 44 18.56 -16.66 -5.35
N ARG A 45 19.26 -15.72 -6.00
CA ARG A 45 19.23 -14.27 -5.71
C ARG A 45 18.11 -13.54 -6.45
N GLY A 46 17.23 -14.24 -7.13
CA GLY A 46 16.02 -13.68 -7.74
C GLY A 46 15.08 -13.10 -6.69
N ILE A 47 14.06 -12.39 -7.14
CA ILE A 47 13.01 -11.86 -6.27
C ILE A 47 12.34 -13.05 -5.57
N ARG A 48 12.70 -13.28 -4.32
CA ARG A 48 12.08 -14.31 -3.48
C ARG A 48 10.79 -13.75 -2.91
N PHE A 49 9.68 -14.19 -3.42
CA PHE A 49 8.39 -14.05 -2.75
C PHE A 49 8.35 -15.05 -1.58
N GLY A 50 8.80 -14.66 -0.41
CA GLY A 50 8.69 -15.49 0.79
C GLY A 50 9.96 -15.53 1.64
N LYS A 51 9.80 -15.07 2.88
CA LYS A 51 10.60 -15.37 4.07
C LYS A 51 12.12 -15.19 3.92
N GLY A 52 12.57 -13.98 3.87
CA GLY A 52 13.98 -13.61 3.99
C GLY A 52 14.08 -12.17 4.46
N ASN A 53 14.89 -11.98 5.48
CA ASN A 53 15.16 -10.77 6.24
C ASN A 53 15.83 -9.68 5.37
N PHE A 54 15.15 -9.27 4.30
CA PHE A 54 15.55 -8.14 3.47
C PHE A 54 14.55 -7.02 3.74
N GLY A 55 15.03 -5.90 4.23
CA GLY A 55 14.25 -4.70 4.50
C GLY A 55 13.72 -4.06 3.21
N SER A 56 12.91 -4.75 2.53
CA SER A 56 11.93 -4.43 1.52
C SER A 56 11.41 -5.75 0.99
N SER A 57 10.75 -6.52 1.84
CA SER A 57 9.96 -7.62 1.35
C SER A 57 8.82 -6.99 0.56
N GLY A 58 8.87 -7.13 -0.76
CA GLY A 58 7.73 -6.93 -1.63
C GLY A 58 6.69 -8.03 -1.37
N THR A 59 6.36 -8.26 -0.11
CA THR A 59 5.16 -8.96 0.26
C THR A 59 4.01 -8.09 -0.24
N PHE A 60 3.00 -8.72 -0.75
CA PHE A 60 1.70 -8.12 -1.04
C PHE A 60 1.02 -7.60 0.23
N ASP A 61 1.78 -6.90 1.05
CA ASP A 61 1.33 -6.17 2.23
C ASP A 61 0.54 -4.91 1.85
N PHE A 62 0.46 -4.63 0.54
CA PHE A 62 -0.21 -3.43 0.07
C PHE A 62 -1.65 -3.35 0.55
N ALA A 63 -2.42 -4.42 0.41
CA ALA A 63 -3.82 -4.43 0.83
C ALA A 63 -3.97 -4.45 2.35
N SER A 64 -3.05 -5.10 3.08
CA SER A 64 -3.08 -5.19 4.53
C SER A 64 -2.46 -3.98 5.23
N SER A 65 -1.56 -3.24 4.55
CA SER A 65 -0.88 -2.08 5.11
C SER A 65 -1.60 -0.76 4.87
N ASN A 66 -2.49 -0.68 3.86
CA ASN A 66 -3.24 0.54 3.56
C ASN A 66 -4.50 0.61 4.44
N GLU A 67 -4.54 1.59 5.32
CA GLU A 67 -5.62 1.77 6.28
C GLU A 67 -6.95 2.13 5.61
N LEU A 68 -6.92 2.89 4.50
CA LEU A 68 -8.13 3.23 3.73
C LEU A 68 -8.74 1.99 3.09
N TRP A 69 -7.91 1.14 2.48
CA TRP A 69 -8.36 -0.11 1.87
C TRP A 69 -8.98 -1.04 2.90
N ARG A 70 -8.29 -1.28 4.01
CA ARG A 70 -8.79 -2.12 5.11
C ARG A 70 -10.09 -1.59 5.68
N ALA A 71 -10.14 -0.28 5.94
CA ALA A 71 -11.36 0.36 6.43
C ALA A 71 -12.52 0.21 5.46
N SER A 72 -12.27 0.29 4.15
CA SER A 72 -13.32 0.14 3.14
C SER A 72 -13.85 -1.29 3.09
N ILE A 73 -12.98 -2.30 3.15
CA ILE A 73 -13.41 -3.71 3.26
C ILE A 73 -14.24 -3.92 4.52
N ASP A 74 -13.75 -3.45 5.69
CA ASP A 74 -14.46 -3.61 6.96
C ASP A 74 -15.83 -2.91 6.99
N ILE A 75 -15.97 -1.74 6.36
CA ILE A 75 -17.24 -0.99 6.34
C ILE A 75 -18.24 -1.62 5.36
N LEU A 76 -17.77 -2.24 4.28
CA LEU A 76 -18.59 -2.84 3.25
C LEU A 76 -18.78 -4.35 3.41
N ASP A 77 -18.31 -4.95 4.52
CA ASP A 77 -18.35 -6.40 4.78
C ASP A 77 -19.78 -6.98 4.84
N PHE A 78 -20.79 -6.12 5.01
CA PHE A 78 -22.19 -6.53 5.02
C PHE A 78 -22.73 -6.95 3.65
N VAL A 79 -21.98 -6.73 2.55
CA VAL A 79 -22.37 -7.09 1.18
C VAL A 79 -21.24 -7.84 0.47
N PRO A 80 -21.55 -8.83 -0.38
CA PRO A 80 -20.54 -9.50 -1.18
C PRO A 80 -19.90 -8.56 -2.19
N PHE A 81 -18.63 -8.79 -2.50
CA PHE A 81 -17.91 -8.03 -3.52
C PHE A 81 -17.95 -8.76 -4.87
N THR A 82 -18.26 -8.03 -5.94
CA THR A 82 -18.07 -8.50 -7.31
C THR A 82 -16.61 -8.35 -7.71
N ASN A 83 -15.96 -7.26 -7.28
CA ASN A 83 -14.56 -6.99 -7.57
C ASN A 83 -13.92 -6.17 -6.45
N ALA A 84 -12.73 -6.58 -6.04
CA ALA A 84 -11.90 -5.84 -5.10
C ALA A 84 -10.45 -5.87 -5.60
N SER A 85 -10.08 -4.86 -6.40
CA SER A 85 -8.74 -4.74 -6.98
C SER A 85 -7.95 -3.64 -6.27
N TYR A 86 -6.98 -4.05 -5.47
CA TYR A 86 -6.11 -3.10 -4.78
C TYR A 86 -5.25 -2.29 -5.77
N SER A 87 -4.61 -2.97 -6.73
CA SER A 87 -3.79 -2.33 -7.76
C SER A 87 -4.59 -1.41 -8.68
N GLY A 88 -5.85 -1.75 -8.93
CA GLY A 88 -6.78 -0.91 -9.70
C GLY A 88 -7.41 0.20 -8.87
N GLY A 89 -7.20 0.21 -7.55
CA GLY A 89 -7.75 1.22 -6.65
C GLY A 89 -9.27 1.25 -6.64
N ILE A 90 -9.93 0.08 -6.73
CA ILE A 90 -11.39 -0.01 -6.83
C ILE A 90 -11.96 -1.19 -6.05
N ILE A 91 -13.08 -0.95 -5.37
CA ILE A 91 -13.94 -1.97 -4.77
C ILE A 91 -15.34 -1.82 -5.35
N ILE A 92 -15.92 -2.92 -5.80
CA ILE A 92 -17.27 -2.97 -6.36
C ILE A 92 -18.05 -4.06 -5.62
N THR A 93 -19.15 -3.70 -4.98
CA THR A 93 -20.05 -4.68 -4.36
C THR A 93 -20.91 -5.38 -5.43
N ASP A 94 -21.47 -6.50 -5.06
CA ASP A 94 -22.59 -7.04 -5.85
C ASP A 94 -23.87 -6.22 -5.63
N TRP A 95 -24.90 -6.54 -6.40
CA TRP A 95 -26.23 -5.98 -6.19
C TRP A 95 -26.85 -6.56 -4.92
N PHE A 96 -27.24 -5.71 -3.99
CA PHE A 96 -27.91 -6.12 -2.76
C PHE A 96 -29.27 -5.42 -2.63
N SER A 97 -30.18 -6.02 -1.89
CA SER A 97 -31.53 -5.50 -1.73
C SER A 97 -31.53 -4.18 -0.98
N GLY A 98 -32.11 -3.15 -1.57
CA GLY A 98 -32.38 -1.87 -0.94
C GLY A 98 -33.85 -1.77 -0.48
N PRO A 99 -34.16 -0.83 0.40
CA PRO A 99 -35.57 -0.59 0.78
C PRO A 99 -36.38 -0.12 -0.45
N SER A 100 -37.41 -0.87 -0.81
CA SER A 100 -38.35 -0.48 -1.84
C SER A 100 -39.46 0.39 -1.23
N LYS A 101 -39.80 1.48 -1.92
CA LYS A 101 -40.91 2.37 -1.51
C LYS A 101 -42.22 2.04 -2.21
N VAL A 102 -42.18 1.17 -3.22
CA VAL A 102 -43.30 0.84 -4.09
C VAL A 102 -43.56 -0.67 -4.05
N GLU A 103 -44.81 -1.05 -3.82
CA GLU A 103 -45.23 -2.44 -4.03
C GLU A 103 -45.08 -2.80 -5.51
N ASN A 104 -44.63 -4.00 -5.80
CA ASN A 104 -44.33 -4.51 -7.15
C ASN A 104 -43.04 -3.99 -7.82
N GLU A 105 -42.14 -3.36 -7.09
CA GLU A 105 -40.79 -3.02 -7.57
C GLU A 105 -39.71 -3.66 -6.69
N LYS A 106 -38.76 -4.29 -7.33
CA LYS A 106 -37.53 -4.78 -6.67
C LYS A 106 -36.45 -3.75 -6.83
N ARG A 107 -36.05 -3.15 -5.72
CA ARG A 107 -34.94 -2.18 -5.65
C ARG A 107 -33.67 -2.87 -5.20
N MET A 108 -32.61 -2.70 -5.97
CA MET A 108 -31.28 -3.21 -5.63
C MET A 108 -30.26 -2.06 -5.70
N LEU A 109 -29.25 -2.13 -4.84
CA LEU A 109 -28.19 -1.15 -4.75
C LEU A 109 -26.83 -1.80 -5.04
N LYS A 110 -25.92 -1.03 -5.60
CA LYS A 110 -24.52 -1.40 -5.83
C LYS A 110 -23.64 -0.24 -5.42
N ILE A 111 -22.60 -0.50 -4.63
CA ILE A 111 -21.66 0.51 -4.18
C ILE A 111 -20.34 0.32 -4.92
N THR A 112 -19.76 1.41 -5.39
CA THR A 112 -18.43 1.44 -5.96
C THR A 112 -17.58 2.43 -5.20
N VAL A 113 -16.45 1.97 -4.66
CA VAL A 113 -15.46 2.82 -3.99
C VAL A 113 -14.21 2.88 -4.87
N ARG A 114 -13.75 4.09 -5.20
CA ARG A 114 -12.53 4.36 -5.95
C ARG A 114 -11.54 5.07 -5.05
N PHE A 115 -10.32 4.58 -5.01
CA PHE A 115 -9.22 5.19 -4.27
C PHE A 115 -8.44 6.11 -5.19
N LEU A 116 -8.34 7.38 -4.85
CA LEU A 116 -7.66 8.41 -5.62
C LEU A 116 -6.26 8.69 -5.08
N THR A 117 -6.09 8.52 -3.76
CA THR A 117 -4.80 8.62 -3.06
C THR A 117 -4.73 7.61 -1.93
N ASN A 118 -3.54 7.39 -1.39
CA ASN A 118 -3.31 6.52 -0.22
C ASN A 118 -3.37 7.27 1.12
N GLU A 119 -3.61 8.58 1.08
CA GLU A 119 -3.68 9.42 2.27
C GLU A 119 -5.10 9.45 2.85
N ILE A 120 -5.22 9.58 4.18
CA ILE A 120 -6.52 9.64 4.85
C ILE A 120 -7.03 11.09 4.79
N ARG A 121 -7.65 11.44 3.66
CA ARG A 121 -8.22 12.77 3.41
C ARG A 121 -9.61 12.65 2.76
N ALA A 122 -10.37 13.73 2.83
CA ALA A 122 -11.75 13.74 2.31
C ALA A 122 -11.85 13.51 0.79
N ASP A 123 -10.83 13.89 0.03
CA ASP A 123 -10.75 13.71 -1.42
C ASP A 123 -10.04 12.41 -1.85
N ALA A 124 -9.59 11.60 -0.89
CA ALA A 124 -8.90 10.33 -1.18
C ALA A 124 -9.82 9.25 -1.75
N LEU A 125 -11.13 9.37 -1.52
CA LEU A 125 -12.14 8.39 -1.90
C LEU A 125 -13.23 9.00 -2.76
N GLY A 126 -13.59 8.32 -3.83
CA GLY A 126 -14.84 8.51 -4.56
C GLY A 126 -15.78 7.36 -4.28
N VAL A 127 -16.94 7.64 -3.69
CA VAL A 127 -18.00 6.66 -3.46
C VAL A 127 -19.12 6.95 -4.43
N ASN A 128 -19.58 5.95 -5.19
CA ASN A 128 -20.73 6.05 -6.07
C ASN A 128 -21.71 4.95 -5.73
N ILE A 129 -23.00 5.29 -5.72
CA ILE A 129 -24.08 4.34 -5.49
C ILE A 129 -24.92 4.24 -6.77
N TYR A 130 -25.16 3.03 -7.20
CA TYR A 130 -26.04 2.71 -8.31
C TYR A 130 -27.26 2.00 -7.77
N GLU A 131 -28.40 2.39 -8.30
CA GLU A 131 -29.70 1.82 -8.01
C GLU A 131 -30.21 1.09 -9.25
N LYS A 132 -30.71 -0.12 -9.06
CA LYS A 132 -31.40 -0.89 -10.07
C LYS A 132 -32.82 -1.14 -9.59
N ILE A 133 -33.80 -0.64 -10.35
CA ILE A 133 -35.25 -0.84 -10.11
C ILE A 133 -35.78 -1.75 -11.19
N CYS A 134 -36.33 -2.89 -10.79
CA CYS A 134 -36.97 -3.84 -11.68
C CYS A 134 -38.49 -3.95 -11.34
N LYS A 135 -39.34 -3.88 -12.35
CA LYS A 135 -40.79 -4.15 -12.20
C LYS A 135 -40.99 -5.65 -12.12
N LEU A 136 -41.72 -6.12 -11.12
CA LEU A 136 -41.98 -7.53 -10.89
C LEU A 136 -42.91 -8.15 -11.95
N ASN A 137 -43.73 -7.34 -12.63
CA ASN A 137 -44.74 -7.78 -13.59
C ASN A 137 -44.22 -7.88 -15.04
N THR A 138 -43.01 -7.49 -15.33
CA THR A 138 -42.39 -7.52 -16.67
C THR A 138 -41.02 -8.16 -16.62
N VAL A 139 -40.81 -9.13 -17.51
CA VAL A 139 -39.52 -9.82 -17.63
C VAL A 139 -38.51 -8.83 -18.22
N ASN A 140 -37.40 -8.57 -17.46
CA ASN A 140 -36.28 -7.73 -17.88
C ASN A 140 -36.53 -6.20 -17.96
N ASP A 141 -37.59 -5.66 -17.41
CA ASP A 141 -37.78 -4.20 -17.32
C ASP A 141 -37.07 -3.66 -16.07
N CYS A 142 -35.73 -3.54 -16.16
CA CYS A 142 -34.90 -2.99 -15.09
C CYS A 142 -34.23 -1.71 -15.55
N ASN A 143 -34.34 -0.65 -14.77
CA ASN A 143 -33.61 0.60 -14.98
C ASN A 143 -32.48 0.75 -13.97
N VAL A 144 -31.30 1.15 -14.45
CA VAL A 144 -30.10 1.36 -13.62
C VAL A 144 -29.71 2.83 -13.68
N ASN A 145 -29.70 3.47 -12.52
CA ASN A 145 -29.32 4.86 -12.39
C ASN A 145 -28.23 5.05 -11.33
N LYS A 146 -27.35 6.02 -11.54
CA LYS A 146 -26.51 6.52 -10.46
C LYS A 146 -27.36 7.45 -9.60
N ILE A 147 -27.37 7.21 -8.30
CA ILE A 147 -28.07 8.07 -7.34
C ILE A 147 -27.05 8.90 -6.56
N SER A 148 -27.31 10.20 -6.42
CA SER A 148 -26.58 11.05 -5.48
C SER A 148 -27.40 11.12 -4.20
N SER A 149 -26.86 10.61 -3.10
CA SER A 149 -27.55 10.57 -1.81
C SER A 149 -26.61 10.92 -0.67
N SER A 150 -27.17 11.28 0.48
CA SER A 150 -26.41 11.48 1.73
C SER A 150 -25.61 10.24 2.12
N ILE A 151 -26.08 9.04 1.71
CA ILE A 151 -25.46 7.74 1.99
C ILE A 151 -24.02 7.67 1.41
N GLU A 152 -23.76 8.26 0.23
CA GLU A 152 -22.41 8.32 -0.33
C GLU A 152 -21.44 9.02 0.63
N ASN A 153 -21.86 10.15 1.20
CA ASN A 153 -21.07 10.91 2.16
C ASN A 153 -20.96 10.18 3.50
N GLU A 154 -22.02 9.51 3.94
CA GLU A 154 -22.00 8.71 5.17
C GLU A 154 -21.04 7.55 5.08
N ILE A 155 -21.06 6.78 4.00
CA ILE A 155 -20.12 5.68 3.74
C ILE A 155 -18.68 6.21 3.67
N LYS A 156 -18.47 7.29 2.92
CA LYS A 156 -17.16 7.93 2.81
C LYS A 156 -16.63 8.36 4.18
N LEU A 157 -17.46 9.02 4.98
CA LEU A 157 -17.09 9.46 6.32
C LEU A 157 -16.81 8.28 7.27
N ALA A 158 -17.62 7.21 7.18
CA ALA A 158 -17.41 5.99 7.95
C ALA A 158 -16.06 5.33 7.62
N ILE A 159 -15.72 5.23 6.33
CA ILE A 159 -14.43 4.69 5.87
C ILE A 159 -13.28 5.56 6.41
N LEU A 160 -13.35 6.88 6.26
CA LEU A 160 -12.29 7.79 6.74
C LEU A 160 -12.10 7.71 8.25
N LYS A 161 -13.19 7.69 9.02
CA LYS A 161 -13.13 7.52 10.48
C LYS A 161 -12.48 6.19 10.88
N LYS A 162 -12.87 5.10 10.23
CA LYS A 162 -12.28 3.77 10.49
C LYS A 162 -10.81 3.72 10.12
N ALA A 163 -10.42 4.29 8.98
CA ALA A 163 -9.03 4.37 8.54
C ALA A 163 -8.16 5.14 9.53
N ALA A 164 -8.62 6.30 10.00
CA ALA A 164 -7.92 7.09 11.01
C ALA A 164 -7.74 6.33 12.34
N LEU A 165 -8.72 5.51 12.74
CA LEU A 165 -8.58 4.63 13.92
C LEU A 165 -7.54 3.54 13.71
N LEU A 166 -7.51 2.92 12.52
CA LEU A 166 -6.51 1.90 12.18
C LEU A 166 -5.10 2.49 12.19
N GLU A 167 -4.91 3.66 11.59
CA GLU A 167 -3.65 4.39 11.57
C GLU A 167 -3.18 4.73 12.99
N LYS A 168 -4.06 5.31 13.82
CA LYS A 168 -3.75 5.63 15.23
C LYS A 168 -3.30 4.38 16.01
N ASN A 169 -3.94 3.24 15.79
CA ASN A 169 -3.58 2.00 16.47
C ASN A 169 -2.23 1.46 16.00
N LYS A 170 -1.91 1.59 14.70
CA LYS A 170 -0.61 1.25 14.13
C LYS A 170 0.50 2.08 14.76
N PHE A 171 0.32 3.41 14.86
CA PHE A 171 1.28 4.29 15.53
C PHE A 171 1.50 3.92 17.00
N LYS A 172 0.43 3.63 17.74
CA LYS A 172 0.55 3.20 19.15
C LYS A 172 1.34 1.90 19.29
N LYS A 173 1.11 0.93 18.38
CA LYS A 173 1.84 -0.35 18.39
C LYS A 173 3.31 -0.13 18.09
N SER A 174 3.64 0.60 17.04
CA SER A 174 5.02 0.93 16.64
C SER A 174 5.77 1.70 17.75
N ALA A 175 5.11 2.66 18.40
CA ALA A 175 5.70 3.39 19.51
C ALA A 175 6.01 2.48 20.73
N LYS A 176 5.14 1.51 21.02
CA LYS A 176 5.40 0.52 22.08
C LYS A 176 6.59 -0.37 21.73
N GLU A 177 6.69 -0.85 20.49
CA GLU A 177 7.80 -1.68 20.02
C GLU A 177 9.13 -0.92 20.03
N TYR A 178 9.11 0.34 19.61
CA TYR A 178 10.28 1.20 19.66
C TYR A 178 10.78 1.39 21.09
N ARG A 179 9.88 1.65 22.05
CA ARG A 179 10.23 1.80 23.47
C ARG A 179 10.81 0.52 24.07
N LYS A 180 10.33 -0.66 23.64
CA LYS A 180 10.89 -1.95 24.07
C LYS A 180 12.29 -2.23 23.53
N LYS A 181 12.60 -1.74 22.31
CA LYS A 181 13.89 -1.93 21.65
C LYS A 181 14.94 -0.91 22.04
N LYS A 182 14.58 0.19 22.73
CA LYS A 182 15.57 1.14 23.24
C LYS A 182 16.38 0.46 24.32
N PRO A 183 17.74 0.34 24.15
CA PRO A 183 18.56 -0.13 25.25
C PRO A 183 18.35 0.83 26.43
N VAL A 184 18.13 0.28 27.60
CA VAL A 184 18.13 1.07 28.83
C VAL A 184 19.50 1.70 28.88
N THR A 185 19.60 2.99 28.59
CA THR A 185 20.85 3.76 28.77
C THR A 185 21.25 3.57 30.22
N GLY A 186 22.37 2.84 30.40
CA GLY A 186 22.87 2.51 31.71
C GLY A 186 22.92 3.76 32.55
N SER A 187 22.38 3.66 33.75
CA SER A 187 22.58 4.59 34.84
C SER A 187 24.09 4.87 34.93
N LEU A 188 24.49 6.07 34.57
CA LEU A 188 25.77 6.59 34.98
C LEU A 188 25.74 6.62 36.50
N LYS A 189 26.30 5.59 37.14
CA LYS A 189 26.66 5.64 38.56
C LYS A 189 27.80 6.64 38.68
N ASN A 190 27.53 7.77 39.29
CA ASN A 190 28.56 8.60 39.89
C ASN A 190 29.21 7.85 41.04
#